data_d08997ae142c3a777e44b48932abfc27
#
_entry.id   d08997ae142c3a777e44b48932abfc27
#
_cell.length_a   1.000
_cell.length_b   1.000
_cell.length_c   1.000
_cell.angle_alpha   90.00
_cell.angle_beta   90.00
_cell.angle_gamma   90.00
#
_symmetry.space_group_name_H-M   'P 1'
#
loop_
_entity.id
_entity.type
_entity.pdbx_description
1 polymer ?
#
loop_
_entity_poly.entity_id
_entity_poly.type
_entity_poly.pdbx_seq_one_letter_code
_entity_poly.pdbx_strand_id
1 'polypeptide(L)'
;SQSLAASLAAETGRPLASVAVDRFPDGELLASVPDFDGAEAVVLAATVSDAAHLELLELQDAVREAGADQVTTILPYMGYARQDEAFEPGHPVSARAVARAIGTGTDRVIVVNPHTSLVLDYFDVPVESVNAAARLAEPVPDGLAEPLFLAPDANARPIAEAVRDGYGAGTVDHFEKTRRSSDQVEIAPSDAEVAGRDVVVVDDIVATGSTMAEAIGVLGDRGVGRVFVGCVHPVLASGARLRLAKAGVEAVYGTDTIEGAVSAVSVAPVLAEAL
;
A
#
# COMPACT_ATOMS: atom_id res chain seq x y z
N SER A 1 -9.22 -8.97 -0.12
CA SER A 1 -9.62 -7.73 0.62
C SER A 1 -10.92 -7.92 1.42
N GLN A 2 -11.17 -9.15 1.89
CA GLN A 2 -12.46 -9.50 2.54
C GLN A 2 -12.58 -8.87 3.93
N SER A 3 -11.51 -8.93 4.73
CA SER A 3 -11.54 -8.37 6.09
C SER A 3 -11.64 -6.84 6.05
N LEU A 4 -10.95 -6.19 5.14
CA LEU A 4 -11.04 -4.73 4.95
C LEU A 4 -12.47 -4.33 4.47
N ALA A 5 -13.07 -5.09 3.54
CA ALA A 5 -14.44 -4.84 3.09
C ALA A 5 -15.44 -4.96 4.25
N ALA A 6 -15.30 -5.99 5.10
CA ALA A 6 -16.14 -6.15 6.28
C ALA A 6 -15.95 -5.01 7.29
N SER A 7 -14.71 -4.57 7.53
CA SER A 7 -14.41 -3.43 8.40
C SER A 7 -15.01 -2.14 7.84
N LEU A 8 -14.87 -1.89 6.53
CA LEU A 8 -15.45 -0.71 5.89
C LEU A 8 -16.98 -0.71 5.93
N ALA A 9 -17.61 -1.86 5.71
CA ALA A 9 -19.05 -2.03 5.85
C ALA A 9 -19.53 -1.69 7.28
N ALA A 10 -18.79 -2.12 8.30
CA ALA A 10 -19.07 -1.79 9.69
C ALA A 10 -18.92 -0.29 10.00
N GLU A 11 -17.86 0.35 9.51
CA GLU A 11 -17.61 1.80 9.70
C GLU A 11 -18.67 2.67 9.02
N THR A 12 -19.12 2.27 7.81
CA THR A 12 -20.07 3.06 7.01
C THR A 12 -21.54 2.71 7.27
N GLY A 13 -21.82 1.57 7.94
CA GLY A 13 -23.17 1.03 8.09
C GLY A 13 -23.77 0.46 6.79
N ARG A 14 -22.99 0.35 5.71
CA ARG A 14 -23.42 -0.23 4.44
C ARG A 14 -23.53 -1.76 4.54
N PRO A 15 -24.52 -2.41 3.89
CA PRO A 15 -24.58 -3.85 3.84
C PRO A 15 -23.41 -4.44 3.05
N LEU A 16 -22.91 -5.60 3.50
CA LEU A 16 -21.87 -6.35 2.80
C LEU A 16 -22.53 -7.38 1.90
N ALA A 17 -22.28 -7.30 0.58
CA ALA A 17 -22.76 -8.30 -0.37
C ALA A 17 -21.82 -9.52 -0.40
N SER A 18 -22.38 -10.68 -0.71
CA SER A 18 -21.61 -11.90 -0.95
C SER A 18 -20.91 -11.81 -2.31
N VAL A 19 -19.65 -12.24 -2.35
CA VAL A 19 -18.88 -12.40 -3.58
C VAL A 19 -18.57 -13.88 -3.76
N ALA A 20 -18.87 -14.43 -4.93
CA ALA A 20 -18.45 -15.76 -5.32
C ALA A 20 -17.46 -15.66 -6.49
N VAL A 21 -16.38 -16.43 -6.41
CA VAL A 21 -15.35 -16.50 -7.46
C VAL A 21 -15.16 -17.95 -7.84
N ASP A 22 -15.51 -18.27 -9.06
CA ASP A 22 -15.41 -19.60 -9.65
C ASP A 22 -14.40 -19.63 -10.80
N ARG A 23 -14.09 -20.83 -11.28
CA ARG A 23 -13.30 -21.03 -12.49
C ARG A 23 -13.94 -22.04 -13.40
N PHE A 24 -14.01 -21.70 -14.67
CA PHE A 24 -14.40 -22.63 -15.71
C PHE A 24 -13.34 -23.74 -15.91
N PRO A 25 -13.69 -24.89 -16.54
CA PRO A 25 -12.73 -25.98 -16.76
C PRO A 25 -11.49 -25.60 -17.60
N ASP A 26 -11.58 -24.56 -18.42
CA ASP A 26 -10.47 -23.98 -19.20
C ASP A 26 -9.63 -22.99 -18.39
N GLY A 27 -10.05 -22.68 -17.15
CA GLY A 27 -9.32 -21.82 -16.22
C GLY A 27 -9.77 -20.36 -16.21
N GLU A 28 -10.71 -19.97 -17.07
CA GLU A 28 -11.31 -18.63 -17.04
C GLU A 28 -11.99 -18.37 -15.68
N LEU A 29 -11.88 -17.12 -15.22
CA LEU A 29 -12.46 -16.67 -13.96
C LEU A 29 -13.90 -16.25 -14.16
N LEU A 30 -14.73 -16.42 -13.13
CA LEU A 30 -16.07 -15.85 -13.04
C LEU A 30 -16.27 -15.29 -11.63
N ALA A 31 -16.38 -13.96 -11.52
CA ALA A 31 -16.76 -13.30 -10.28
C ALA A 31 -18.25 -12.90 -10.33
N SER A 32 -18.95 -13.07 -9.21
CA SER A 32 -20.38 -12.78 -9.13
C SER A 32 -20.78 -12.24 -7.76
N VAL A 33 -21.92 -11.54 -7.72
CA VAL A 33 -22.50 -10.89 -6.52
C VAL A 33 -23.97 -11.34 -6.35
N PRO A 34 -24.22 -12.59 -5.97
CA PRO A 34 -25.52 -13.24 -6.09
C PRO A 34 -26.64 -12.60 -5.25
N ASP A 35 -26.33 -11.85 -4.21
CA ASP A 35 -27.27 -11.21 -3.30
C ASP A 35 -27.22 -9.67 -3.34
N PHE A 36 -26.55 -9.07 -4.32
CA PHE A 36 -26.56 -7.63 -4.49
C PHE A 36 -27.87 -7.16 -5.15
N ASP A 37 -28.51 -6.13 -4.55
CA ASP A 37 -29.76 -5.53 -5.03
C ASP A 37 -29.81 -3.99 -4.87
N GLY A 38 -28.65 -3.37 -4.64
CA GLY A 38 -28.52 -1.93 -4.38
C GLY A 38 -28.42 -1.08 -5.65
N ALA A 39 -28.86 0.20 -5.56
CA ALA A 39 -28.62 1.19 -6.60
C ALA A 39 -27.19 1.78 -6.56
N GLU A 40 -26.50 1.69 -5.42
CA GLU A 40 -25.12 2.13 -5.24
C GLU A 40 -24.25 0.96 -4.81
N ALA A 41 -23.14 0.74 -5.51
CA ALA A 41 -22.16 -0.28 -5.18
C ALA A 41 -20.80 0.34 -4.83
N VAL A 42 -20.15 -0.22 -3.80
CA VAL A 42 -18.74 0.01 -3.49
C VAL A 42 -17.98 -1.27 -3.75
N VAL A 43 -17.16 -1.29 -4.80
CA VAL A 43 -16.32 -2.45 -5.16
C VAL A 43 -14.92 -2.21 -4.62
N LEU A 44 -14.49 -3.03 -3.66
CA LEU A 44 -13.19 -2.89 -2.99
C LEU A 44 -12.29 -4.08 -3.35
N ALA A 45 -11.16 -3.81 -4.01
CA ALA A 45 -10.21 -4.85 -4.40
C ALA A 45 -8.75 -4.37 -4.38
N ALA A 46 -7.89 -5.10 -3.68
CA ALA A 46 -6.44 -4.96 -3.81
C ALA A 46 -5.98 -5.77 -5.02
N THR A 47 -5.47 -5.09 -6.05
CA THR A 47 -5.11 -5.70 -7.33
C THR A 47 -3.68 -6.25 -7.32
N VAL A 48 -3.43 -7.24 -6.45
CA VAL A 48 -2.10 -7.81 -6.18
C VAL A 48 -1.59 -8.77 -7.26
N SER A 49 -2.42 -9.15 -8.23
CA SER A 49 -2.10 -10.08 -9.32
C SER A 49 -2.96 -9.81 -10.55
N ASP A 50 -2.58 -10.41 -11.69
CA ASP A 50 -3.33 -10.30 -12.95
C ASP A 50 -4.77 -10.84 -12.78
N ALA A 51 -4.93 -11.95 -12.07
CA ALA A 51 -6.24 -12.50 -11.75
C ALA A 51 -7.08 -11.53 -10.89
N ALA A 52 -6.47 -10.84 -9.92
CA ALA A 52 -7.17 -9.86 -9.09
C ALA A 52 -7.63 -8.63 -9.88
N HIS A 53 -6.89 -8.23 -10.93
CA HIS A 53 -7.35 -7.20 -11.85
C HIS A 53 -8.59 -7.64 -12.64
N LEU A 54 -8.56 -8.86 -13.18
CA LEU A 54 -9.71 -9.39 -13.91
C LEU A 54 -10.93 -9.58 -13.00
N GLU A 55 -10.72 -10.12 -11.79
CA GLU A 55 -11.76 -10.25 -10.77
C GLU A 55 -12.42 -8.89 -10.46
N LEU A 56 -11.63 -7.82 -10.33
CA LEU A 56 -12.16 -6.47 -10.11
C LEU A 56 -13.05 -6.03 -11.28
N LEU A 57 -12.60 -6.20 -12.53
CA LEU A 57 -13.37 -5.79 -13.71
C LEU A 57 -14.71 -6.57 -13.81
N GLU A 58 -14.71 -7.87 -13.54
CA GLU A 58 -15.91 -8.67 -13.50
C GLU A 58 -16.86 -8.28 -12.37
N LEU A 59 -16.33 -7.93 -11.18
CA LEU A 59 -17.15 -7.45 -10.06
C LEU A 59 -17.81 -6.10 -10.38
N GLN A 60 -17.11 -5.18 -11.07
CA GLN A 60 -17.68 -3.92 -11.53
C GLN A 60 -18.86 -4.17 -12.50
N ASP A 61 -18.70 -5.08 -13.45
CA ASP A 61 -19.74 -5.46 -14.38
C ASP A 61 -20.91 -6.18 -13.70
N ALA A 62 -20.61 -7.13 -12.81
CA ALA A 62 -21.60 -7.90 -12.07
C ALA A 62 -22.53 -7.03 -11.22
N VAL A 63 -22.02 -5.99 -10.53
CA VAL A 63 -22.87 -5.09 -9.74
C VAL A 63 -23.73 -4.21 -10.67
N ARG A 64 -23.24 -3.85 -11.87
CA ARG A 64 -24.01 -3.13 -12.89
C ARG A 64 -25.16 -3.99 -13.41
N GLU A 65 -24.89 -5.23 -13.82
CA GLU A 65 -25.91 -6.18 -14.26
C GLU A 65 -26.96 -6.50 -13.18
N ALA A 66 -26.54 -6.44 -11.89
CA ALA A 66 -27.43 -6.59 -10.75
C ALA A 66 -28.24 -5.32 -10.42
N GLY A 67 -28.03 -4.21 -11.14
CA GLY A 67 -28.85 -3.01 -11.06
C GLY A 67 -28.22 -1.79 -10.38
N ALA A 68 -26.90 -1.77 -10.14
CA ALA A 68 -26.23 -0.58 -9.63
C ALA A 68 -26.20 0.57 -10.64
N ASP A 69 -26.78 1.71 -10.28
CA ASP A 69 -26.72 2.96 -11.05
C ASP A 69 -25.40 3.70 -10.83
N GLN A 70 -24.80 3.54 -9.63
CA GLN A 70 -23.54 4.18 -9.24
C GLN A 70 -22.56 3.14 -8.71
N VAL A 71 -21.34 3.14 -9.25
CA VAL A 71 -20.25 2.24 -8.80
C VAL A 71 -19.05 3.09 -8.36
N THR A 72 -18.66 2.97 -7.09
CA THR A 72 -17.40 3.49 -6.56
C THR A 72 -16.41 2.34 -6.41
N THR A 73 -15.25 2.45 -7.06
CA THR A 73 -14.17 1.46 -6.91
C THR A 73 -13.14 1.95 -5.93
N ILE A 74 -12.84 1.15 -4.90
CA ILE A 74 -11.77 1.39 -3.96
C ILE A 74 -10.61 0.45 -4.27
N LEU A 75 -9.44 1.04 -4.48
CA LEU A 75 -8.17 0.34 -4.67
C LEU A 75 -7.32 0.49 -3.40
N PRO A 76 -7.43 -0.40 -2.40
CA PRO A 76 -6.55 -0.36 -1.24
C PRO A 76 -5.09 -0.49 -1.66
N TYR A 77 -4.81 -1.35 -2.62
CA TYR A 77 -3.53 -1.45 -3.31
C TYR A 77 -3.76 -1.55 -4.82
N MET A 78 -3.13 -0.67 -5.57
CA MET A 78 -3.14 -0.70 -7.03
C MET A 78 -1.87 -1.40 -7.54
N GLY A 79 -2.03 -2.59 -8.08
CA GLY A 79 -0.96 -3.30 -8.79
C GLY A 79 -0.53 -2.51 -10.04
N TYR A 80 0.70 -2.78 -10.52
CA TYR A 80 1.31 -2.09 -11.66
C TYR A 80 1.56 -0.58 -11.49
N ALA A 81 1.15 0.06 -10.39
CA ALA A 81 1.34 1.49 -10.15
C ALA A 81 2.82 1.93 -10.15
N ARG A 82 3.75 1.01 -9.92
CA ARG A 82 5.20 1.26 -9.97
C ARG A 82 5.79 1.35 -11.39
N GLN A 83 5.03 0.98 -12.42
CA GLN A 83 5.36 1.12 -13.83
C GLN A 83 4.55 2.31 -14.40
N ASP A 84 4.80 3.49 -13.85
CA ASP A 84 4.09 4.74 -14.13
C ASP A 84 4.65 5.52 -15.32
N GLU A 85 5.82 5.10 -15.83
CA GLU A 85 6.40 5.60 -17.07
C GLU A 85 7.00 4.46 -17.92
N ALA A 86 7.37 4.75 -19.15
CA ALA A 86 8.09 3.82 -20.00
C ALA A 86 9.59 3.94 -19.75
N PHE A 87 10.16 3.06 -18.93
CA PHE A 87 11.57 3.10 -18.53
C PHE A 87 12.55 2.77 -19.68
N GLU A 88 12.06 2.05 -20.70
CA GLU A 88 12.84 1.72 -21.90
C GLU A 88 11.98 1.86 -23.17
N PRO A 89 12.58 2.07 -24.35
CA PRO A 89 11.85 2.10 -25.61
C PRO A 89 11.02 0.83 -25.83
N GLY A 90 9.72 1.00 -26.10
CA GLY A 90 8.79 -0.11 -26.29
C GLY A 90 8.17 -0.67 -25.00
N HIS A 91 8.58 -0.22 -23.82
CA HIS A 91 7.90 -0.56 -22.58
C HIS A 91 6.53 0.12 -22.50
N PRO A 92 5.51 -0.55 -21.94
CA PRO A 92 4.23 0.07 -21.65
C PRO A 92 4.34 0.99 -20.43
N VAL A 93 3.40 1.91 -20.30
CA VAL A 93 3.04 2.52 -19.01
C VAL A 93 1.93 1.67 -18.42
N SER A 94 2.30 0.65 -17.62
CA SER A 94 1.36 -0.36 -17.13
C SER A 94 0.30 0.26 -16.22
N ALA A 95 0.70 1.22 -15.36
CA ALA A 95 -0.23 1.96 -14.51
C ALA A 95 -1.36 2.60 -15.33
N ARG A 96 -1.03 3.23 -16.47
CA ARG A 96 -2.01 3.86 -17.35
C ARG A 96 -2.93 2.84 -18.03
N ALA A 97 -2.38 1.71 -18.47
CA ALA A 97 -3.18 0.67 -19.11
C ALA A 97 -4.21 0.08 -18.13
N VAL A 98 -3.78 -0.18 -16.89
CA VAL A 98 -4.63 -0.71 -15.82
C VAL A 98 -5.66 0.33 -15.36
N ALA A 99 -5.25 1.58 -15.13
CA ALA A 99 -6.17 2.66 -14.73
C ALA A 99 -7.32 2.84 -15.72
N ARG A 100 -7.02 2.84 -17.04
CA ARG A 100 -8.04 2.92 -18.09
C ARG A 100 -8.99 1.73 -18.06
N ALA A 101 -8.48 0.51 -17.89
CA ALA A 101 -9.32 -0.67 -17.80
C ALA A 101 -10.28 -0.58 -16.60
N ILE A 102 -9.77 -0.25 -15.42
CA ILE A 102 -10.57 -0.08 -14.20
C ILE A 102 -11.63 1.04 -14.38
N GLY A 103 -11.26 2.15 -15.01
CA GLY A 103 -12.15 3.29 -15.25
C GLY A 103 -13.37 2.96 -16.08
N THR A 104 -13.36 1.89 -16.89
CA THR A 104 -14.50 1.54 -17.78
C THR A 104 -15.73 1.04 -17.03
N GLY A 105 -15.57 0.44 -15.85
CA GLY A 105 -16.67 -0.18 -15.09
C GLY A 105 -17.14 0.63 -13.87
N THR A 106 -16.61 1.84 -13.66
CA THR A 106 -16.86 2.62 -12.43
C THR A 106 -17.15 4.08 -12.70
N ASP A 107 -17.84 4.76 -11.80
CA ASP A 107 -18.11 6.21 -11.89
C ASP A 107 -17.12 7.04 -11.07
N ARG A 108 -16.45 6.44 -10.08
CA ARG A 108 -15.47 7.08 -9.20
C ARG A 108 -14.46 6.07 -8.70
N VAL A 109 -13.22 6.50 -8.51
CA VAL A 109 -12.14 5.67 -7.93
C VAL A 109 -11.57 6.35 -6.69
N ILE A 110 -11.31 5.54 -5.66
CA ILE A 110 -10.55 5.93 -4.47
C ILE A 110 -9.30 5.05 -4.39
N VAL A 111 -8.13 5.66 -4.33
CA VAL A 111 -6.83 4.95 -4.25
C VAL A 111 -6.16 5.25 -2.92
N VAL A 112 -5.72 4.23 -2.18
CA VAL A 112 -4.95 4.43 -0.94
C VAL A 112 -3.48 4.58 -1.28
N ASN A 113 -2.85 5.66 -0.85
CA ASN A 113 -1.41 5.94 -0.98
C ASN A 113 -0.83 5.46 -2.34
N PRO A 114 -1.28 6.02 -3.48
CA PRO A 114 -0.72 5.64 -4.78
C PRO A 114 0.79 5.88 -4.78
N HIS A 115 1.56 5.00 -5.44
CA HIS A 115 3.02 5.09 -5.48
C HIS A 115 3.53 6.45 -5.98
N THR A 116 2.84 7.02 -6.95
CA THR A 116 3.03 8.42 -7.38
C THR A 116 1.67 9.06 -7.65
N SER A 117 1.56 10.38 -7.50
CA SER A 117 0.34 11.12 -7.84
C SER A 117 0.02 11.07 -9.34
N LEU A 118 1.02 10.84 -10.20
CA LEU A 118 0.86 10.71 -11.65
C LEU A 118 -0.11 9.59 -12.03
N VAL A 119 -0.20 8.54 -11.22
CA VAL A 119 -1.12 7.41 -11.46
C VAL A 119 -2.58 7.87 -11.49
N LEU A 120 -2.94 8.91 -10.72
CA LEU A 120 -4.30 9.44 -10.68
C LEU A 120 -4.69 10.09 -12.00
N ASP A 121 -3.76 10.71 -12.71
CA ASP A 121 -3.98 11.36 -14.01
C ASP A 121 -4.29 10.35 -15.14
N TYR A 122 -4.13 9.05 -14.89
CA TYR A 122 -4.42 8.01 -15.87
C TYR A 122 -5.86 7.51 -15.86
N PHE A 123 -6.65 7.91 -14.87
CA PHE A 123 -8.07 7.59 -14.85
C PHE A 123 -8.87 8.61 -15.65
N ASP A 124 -9.80 8.11 -16.48
CA ASP A 124 -10.73 8.95 -17.24
C ASP A 124 -12.03 9.27 -16.47
N VAL A 125 -12.12 8.84 -15.20
CA VAL A 125 -13.21 9.11 -14.26
C VAL A 125 -12.71 9.86 -13.04
N PRO A 126 -13.58 10.51 -12.25
CA PRO A 126 -13.20 11.14 -10.99
C PRO A 126 -12.41 10.18 -10.10
N VAL A 127 -11.24 10.62 -9.65
CA VAL A 127 -10.34 9.83 -8.79
C VAL A 127 -9.83 10.71 -7.66
N GLU A 128 -9.71 10.12 -6.47
CA GLU A 128 -9.06 10.75 -5.33
C GLU A 128 -8.11 9.78 -4.63
N SER A 129 -7.13 10.32 -3.93
CA SER A 129 -6.23 9.54 -3.09
C SER A 129 -6.51 9.78 -1.62
N VAL A 130 -6.42 8.70 -0.84
CA VAL A 130 -6.55 8.71 0.62
C VAL A 130 -5.19 8.37 1.23
N ASN A 131 -4.72 9.18 2.18
CA ASN A 131 -3.47 8.92 2.87
C ASN A 131 -3.74 8.17 4.19
N ALA A 132 -3.35 6.90 4.25
CA ALA A 132 -3.48 6.05 5.41
C ALA A 132 -2.17 5.92 6.23
N ALA A 133 -1.09 6.62 5.86
CA ALA A 133 0.23 6.43 6.47
C ALA A 133 0.24 6.70 7.97
N ALA A 134 -0.52 7.70 8.46
CA ALA A 134 -0.61 8.01 9.89
C ALA A 134 -1.11 6.81 10.74
N ARG A 135 -1.93 5.92 10.15
CA ARG A 135 -2.41 4.70 10.81
C ARG A 135 -1.28 3.75 11.22
N LEU A 136 -0.15 3.79 10.53
CA LEU A 136 1.02 2.97 10.87
C LEU A 136 1.65 3.32 12.22
N ALA A 137 1.31 4.46 12.81
CA ALA A 137 1.75 4.84 14.14
C ALA A 137 1.12 3.98 15.26
N GLU A 138 -0.12 3.50 15.05
CA GLU A 138 -0.88 2.80 16.09
C GLU A 138 -0.25 1.49 16.60
N PRO A 139 0.32 0.62 15.75
CA PRO A 139 0.99 -0.59 16.21
C PRO A 139 2.42 -0.36 16.70
N VAL A 140 2.98 0.83 16.54
CA VAL A 140 4.33 1.15 17.01
C VAL A 140 4.34 1.19 18.55
N PRO A 141 5.28 0.48 19.23
CA PRO A 141 5.32 0.47 20.69
C PRO A 141 5.46 1.86 21.30
N ASP A 142 4.73 2.11 22.37
CA ASP A 142 4.95 3.28 23.20
C ASP A 142 6.34 3.29 23.84
N GLY A 143 6.89 4.48 24.12
CA GLY A 143 8.13 4.64 24.87
C GLY A 143 9.37 4.23 24.09
N LEU A 144 9.41 4.48 22.79
CA LEU A 144 10.64 4.39 22.00
C LEU A 144 11.70 5.39 22.51
N ALA A 145 12.96 4.96 22.53
CA ALA A 145 14.09 5.81 22.92
C ALA A 145 14.43 6.78 21.78
N GLU A 146 14.21 8.08 22.00
CA GLU A 146 14.48 9.15 21.01
C GLU A 146 14.03 8.78 19.57
N PRO A 147 12.72 8.48 19.37
CA PRO A 147 12.25 7.85 18.14
C PRO A 147 12.62 8.64 16.87
N LEU A 148 13.13 7.92 15.88
CA LEU A 148 13.43 8.43 14.55
C LEU A 148 12.56 7.67 13.53
N PHE A 149 11.73 8.40 12.78
CA PHE A 149 10.98 7.88 11.64
C PHE A 149 11.78 8.13 10.37
N LEU A 150 12.20 7.07 9.70
CA LEU A 150 13.20 7.13 8.64
C LEU A 150 12.62 6.59 7.33
N ALA A 151 12.63 7.43 6.28
CA ALA A 151 12.20 7.04 4.96
C ALA A 151 13.37 6.42 4.14
N PRO A 152 13.13 5.46 3.24
CA PRO A 152 14.16 4.86 2.41
C PRO A 152 14.75 5.82 1.35
N ASP A 153 14.07 6.92 1.07
CA ASP A 153 14.53 8.03 0.24
C ASP A 153 13.70 9.30 0.51
N ALA A 154 14.05 10.39 -0.17
CA ALA A 154 13.37 11.68 -0.01
C ALA A 154 11.88 11.65 -0.46
N ASN A 155 11.51 10.79 -1.41
CA ASN A 155 10.13 10.71 -1.91
C ASN A 155 9.19 10.10 -0.87
N ALA A 156 9.68 9.14 -0.08
CA ALA A 156 8.91 8.52 1.00
C ALA A 156 8.89 9.34 2.30
N ARG A 157 9.64 10.46 2.39
CA ARG A 157 9.69 11.33 3.57
C ARG A 157 8.30 11.79 4.06
N PRO A 158 7.33 12.16 3.21
CA PRO A 158 5.98 12.52 3.66
C PRO A 158 5.27 11.39 4.41
N ILE A 159 5.58 10.12 4.11
CA ILE A 159 5.05 8.96 4.84
C ILE A 159 5.65 8.92 6.26
N ALA A 160 6.97 9.11 6.37
CA ALA A 160 7.63 9.17 7.67
C ALA A 160 7.10 10.33 8.54
N GLU A 161 6.83 11.48 7.94
CA GLU A 161 6.22 12.63 8.61
C GLU A 161 4.82 12.31 9.13
N ALA A 162 3.96 11.70 8.30
CA ALA A 162 2.62 11.31 8.69
C ALA A 162 2.61 10.28 9.84
N VAL A 163 3.52 9.29 9.81
CA VAL A 163 3.65 8.30 10.88
C VAL A 163 4.16 8.95 12.17
N ARG A 164 5.18 9.83 12.10
CA ARG A 164 5.69 10.59 13.24
C ARG A 164 4.59 11.45 13.86
N ASP A 165 3.79 12.11 13.05
CA ASP A 165 2.70 12.98 13.53
C ASP A 165 1.60 12.14 14.21
N GLY A 166 1.28 10.97 13.66
CA GLY A 166 0.38 10.01 14.29
C GLY A 166 0.91 9.44 15.61
N TYR A 167 2.23 9.24 15.72
CA TYR A 167 2.88 8.79 16.95
C TYR A 167 2.99 9.89 18.00
N GLY A 168 3.05 11.15 17.58
CA GLY A 168 3.04 12.32 18.47
C GLY A 168 4.39 12.71 19.04
N ALA A 169 5.50 12.04 18.66
CA ALA A 169 6.84 12.34 19.16
C ALA A 169 7.92 11.91 18.15
N GLY A 170 9.15 12.39 18.32
CA GLY A 170 10.30 11.98 17.53
C GLY A 170 10.65 12.92 16.39
N THR A 171 11.65 12.51 15.61
CA THR A 171 12.17 13.26 14.46
C THR A 171 12.00 12.46 13.17
N VAL A 172 12.13 13.12 12.04
CA VAL A 172 12.05 12.50 10.71
C VAL A 172 13.33 12.75 9.93
N ASP A 173 13.80 11.73 9.23
CA ASP A 173 14.88 11.83 8.25
C ASP A 173 14.64 10.85 7.09
N HIS A 174 15.54 10.81 6.14
CA HIS A 174 15.51 9.88 5.01
C HIS A 174 16.92 9.40 4.70
N PHE A 175 17.02 8.27 4.00
CA PHE A 175 18.29 7.81 3.48
C PHE A 175 18.68 8.56 2.21
N GLU A 176 19.93 8.99 2.17
CA GLU A 176 20.57 9.47 0.95
C GLU A 176 21.43 8.38 0.32
N LYS A 177 21.38 8.30 -1.00
CA LYS A 177 22.23 7.44 -1.81
C LYS A 177 23.31 8.30 -2.48
N THR A 178 24.52 8.26 -1.94
CA THR A 178 25.66 8.96 -2.53
C THR A 178 26.45 8.01 -3.43
N ARG A 179 26.48 8.28 -4.74
CA ARG A 179 27.29 7.53 -5.68
C ARG A 179 28.74 8.02 -5.59
N ARG A 180 29.64 7.20 -5.03
CA ARG A 180 31.07 7.52 -4.91
C ARG A 180 31.89 7.12 -6.14
N SER A 181 31.43 6.08 -6.88
CA SER A 181 32.02 5.62 -8.16
C SER A 181 30.98 4.87 -8.98
N SER A 182 31.35 4.37 -10.18
CA SER A 182 30.49 3.53 -11.01
C SER A 182 29.93 2.29 -10.27
N ASP A 183 30.67 1.78 -9.28
CA ASP A 183 30.39 0.50 -8.60
C ASP A 183 30.16 0.64 -7.08
N GLN A 184 30.25 1.87 -6.53
CA GLN A 184 30.06 2.13 -5.11
C GLN A 184 28.94 3.13 -4.88
N VAL A 185 27.86 2.65 -4.21
CA VAL A 185 26.78 3.46 -3.68
C VAL A 185 26.85 3.39 -2.16
N GLU A 186 27.00 4.54 -1.52
CA GLU A 186 26.88 4.64 -0.06
C GLU A 186 25.45 5.04 0.29
N ILE A 187 24.84 4.32 1.22
CA ILE A 187 23.53 4.61 1.77
C ILE A 187 23.74 5.07 3.21
N ALA A 188 23.20 6.22 3.56
CA ALA A 188 23.27 6.76 4.93
C ALA A 188 22.03 7.59 5.23
N PRO A 189 21.58 7.72 6.51
CA PRO A 189 20.68 8.79 6.90
C PRO A 189 21.27 10.14 6.51
N SER A 190 20.43 11.10 6.06
CA SER A 190 20.95 12.35 5.53
C SER A 190 21.60 13.21 6.62
N ASP A 191 20.93 13.46 7.72
CA ASP A 191 21.39 14.34 8.78
C ASP A 191 21.32 13.71 10.19
N ALA A 192 20.52 12.66 10.40
CA ALA A 192 20.23 12.17 11.75
C ALA A 192 21.35 11.30 12.33
N GLU A 193 21.75 11.61 13.55
CA GLU A 193 22.48 10.68 14.41
C GLU A 193 21.52 9.55 14.84
N VAL A 194 21.96 8.30 14.72
CA VAL A 194 21.12 7.11 14.97
C VAL A 194 21.57 6.29 16.18
N ALA A 195 22.79 6.55 16.69
CA ALA A 195 23.36 5.77 17.78
C ALA A 195 22.47 5.81 19.04
N GLY A 196 22.07 4.64 19.52
CA GLY A 196 21.22 4.47 20.71
C GLY A 196 19.74 4.82 20.53
N ARG A 197 19.33 5.33 19.37
CA ARG A 197 17.92 5.67 19.08
C ARG A 197 17.13 4.47 18.58
N ASP A 198 15.85 4.45 18.86
CA ASP A 198 14.91 3.52 18.23
C ASP A 198 14.44 4.08 16.89
N VAL A 199 14.49 3.27 15.84
CA VAL A 199 14.19 3.70 14.47
C VAL A 199 12.98 2.93 13.92
N VAL A 200 12.05 3.67 13.34
CA VAL A 200 10.95 3.11 12.54
C VAL A 200 11.20 3.46 11.08
N VAL A 201 11.62 2.48 10.27
CA VAL A 201 11.79 2.68 8.82
C VAL A 201 10.44 2.51 8.15
N VAL A 202 9.98 3.53 7.43
CA VAL A 202 8.62 3.56 6.84
C VAL A 202 8.65 3.82 5.35
N ASP A 203 7.77 3.12 4.61
CA ASP A 203 7.66 3.22 3.16
C ASP A 203 6.19 3.06 2.71
N ASP A 204 5.89 3.46 1.47
CA ASP A 204 4.60 3.15 0.84
C ASP A 204 4.48 1.64 0.56
N ILE A 205 5.50 1.03 -0.06
CA ILE A 205 5.48 -0.37 -0.50
C ILE A 205 6.74 -1.09 -0.04
N VAL A 206 6.59 -2.18 0.71
CA VAL A 206 7.66 -3.13 0.91
C VAL A 206 7.43 -4.36 0.04
N ALA A 207 8.12 -4.40 -1.11
CA ALA A 207 8.02 -5.53 -2.05
C ALA A 207 8.98 -6.66 -1.67
N THR A 208 10.21 -6.67 -2.19
CA THR A 208 11.22 -7.70 -1.86
C THR A 208 11.94 -7.42 -0.54
N GLY A 209 11.88 -6.20 -0.05
CA GLY A 209 12.58 -5.75 1.16
C GLY A 209 14.11 -5.69 1.04
N SER A 210 14.67 -5.81 -0.16
CA SER A 210 16.14 -5.82 -0.34
C SER A 210 16.77 -4.47 0.01
N THR A 211 16.25 -3.37 -0.56
CA THR A 211 16.73 -2.01 -0.29
C THR A 211 16.57 -1.66 1.20
N MET A 212 15.43 -2.03 1.78
CA MET A 212 15.16 -1.77 3.19
C MET A 212 16.09 -2.56 4.11
N ALA A 213 16.36 -3.84 3.81
CA ALA A 213 17.31 -4.65 4.58
C ALA A 213 18.75 -4.11 4.50
N GLU A 214 19.17 -3.60 3.34
CA GLU A 214 20.46 -2.95 3.17
C GLU A 214 20.56 -1.67 4.01
N ALA A 215 19.55 -0.82 3.96
CA ALA A 215 19.47 0.40 4.77
C ALA A 215 19.50 0.08 6.28
N ILE A 216 18.81 -0.96 6.73
CA ILE A 216 18.80 -1.40 8.12
C ILE A 216 20.17 -1.93 8.55
N GLY A 217 20.89 -2.64 7.67
CA GLY A 217 22.27 -3.04 7.93
C GLY A 217 23.19 -1.85 8.26
N VAL A 218 23.06 -0.76 7.50
CA VAL A 218 23.79 0.49 7.76
C VAL A 218 23.46 1.11 9.12
N LEU A 219 22.18 1.03 9.55
CA LEU A 219 21.78 1.48 10.89
C LEU A 219 22.44 0.63 11.98
N GLY A 220 22.49 -0.69 11.81
CA GLY A 220 23.15 -1.61 12.73
C GLY A 220 24.63 -1.27 12.95
N ASP A 221 25.37 -0.98 11.86
CA ASP A 221 26.78 -0.59 11.89
C ASP A 221 27.01 0.75 12.61
N ARG A 222 25.97 1.58 12.73
CA ARG A 222 26.01 2.88 13.43
C ARG A 222 25.48 2.83 14.86
N GLY A 223 25.23 1.63 15.41
CA GLY A 223 24.82 1.45 16.78
C GLY A 223 23.39 1.90 17.09
N VAL A 224 22.47 1.73 16.14
CA VAL A 224 21.04 1.96 16.35
C VAL A 224 20.52 1.11 17.52
N GLY A 225 19.49 1.57 18.21
CA GLY A 225 18.73 0.79 19.18
C GLY A 225 17.85 -0.27 18.52
N ARG A 226 16.56 -0.26 18.78
CA ARG A 226 15.60 -1.14 18.13
C ARG A 226 15.23 -0.63 16.74
N VAL A 227 15.00 -1.55 15.79
CA VAL A 227 14.55 -1.20 14.44
C VAL A 227 13.21 -1.85 14.14
N PHE A 228 12.24 -1.03 13.76
CA PHE A 228 10.91 -1.44 13.30
C PHE A 228 10.72 -1.05 11.83
N VAL A 229 9.83 -1.74 11.16
CA VAL A 229 9.44 -1.42 9.78
C VAL A 229 7.94 -1.19 9.72
N GLY A 230 7.53 -0.06 9.15
CA GLY A 230 6.15 0.25 8.81
C GLY A 230 5.96 0.34 7.31
N CYS A 231 4.90 -0.21 6.73
CA CYS A 231 4.57 -0.01 5.32
C CYS A 231 3.05 0.03 5.08
N VAL A 232 2.63 0.94 4.21
CA VAL A 232 1.22 1.01 3.84
C VAL A 232 0.83 -0.25 3.07
N HIS A 233 1.63 -0.65 2.07
CA HIS A 233 1.34 -1.79 1.22
C HIS A 233 2.34 -2.94 1.45
N PRO A 234 2.01 -3.90 2.36
CA PRO A 234 2.91 -4.98 2.70
C PRO A 234 2.86 -6.12 1.65
N VAL A 235 3.41 -5.88 0.45
CA VAL A 235 3.50 -6.91 -0.62
C VAL A 235 4.34 -8.10 -0.17
N LEU A 236 5.46 -7.86 0.49
CA LEU A 236 6.34 -8.82 1.17
C LEU A 236 6.64 -10.09 0.36
N ALA A 237 6.87 -9.92 -0.94
CA ALA A 237 7.17 -10.99 -1.88
C ALA A 237 8.57 -11.60 -1.67
N SER A 238 8.79 -12.80 -2.23
CA SER A 238 10.13 -13.39 -2.40
C SER A 238 10.97 -13.47 -1.10
N GLY A 239 10.36 -13.82 0.02
CA GLY A 239 11.06 -14.00 1.30
C GLY A 239 11.46 -12.70 1.99
N ALA A 240 10.80 -11.58 1.67
CA ALA A 240 11.06 -10.26 2.28
C ALA A 240 11.07 -10.30 3.81
N ARG A 241 10.08 -10.95 4.44
CA ARG A 241 10.02 -11.05 5.92
C ARG A 241 11.27 -11.69 6.52
N LEU A 242 11.75 -12.79 5.91
CA LEU A 242 12.98 -13.45 6.39
C LEU A 242 14.20 -12.55 6.19
N ARG A 243 14.24 -11.80 5.10
CA ARG A 243 15.34 -10.85 4.82
C ARG A 243 15.37 -9.72 5.85
N LEU A 244 14.22 -9.13 6.15
CA LEU A 244 14.10 -8.09 7.17
C LEU A 244 14.45 -8.60 8.58
N ALA A 245 13.96 -9.79 8.93
CA ALA A 245 14.33 -10.42 10.22
C ALA A 245 15.84 -10.67 10.33
N LYS A 246 16.51 -11.13 9.25
CA LYS A 246 17.97 -11.29 9.23
C LYS A 246 18.73 -9.97 9.31
N ALA A 247 18.14 -8.87 8.88
CA ALA A 247 18.72 -7.54 9.01
C ALA A 247 18.56 -6.95 10.42
N GLY A 248 17.90 -7.66 11.35
CA GLY A 248 17.74 -7.22 12.73
C GLY A 248 16.45 -6.44 13.01
N VAL A 249 15.45 -6.52 12.14
CA VAL A 249 14.13 -5.89 12.37
C VAL A 249 13.40 -6.62 13.51
N GLU A 250 12.98 -5.87 14.53
CA GLU A 250 12.23 -6.40 15.67
C GLU A 250 10.79 -6.75 15.29
N ALA A 251 10.12 -5.86 14.56
CA ALA A 251 8.78 -6.12 14.02
C ALA A 251 8.52 -5.39 12.70
N VAL A 252 7.62 -5.97 11.90
CA VAL A 252 7.11 -5.37 10.66
C VAL A 252 5.62 -5.13 10.83
N TYR A 253 5.19 -3.90 10.67
CA TYR A 253 3.80 -3.46 10.74
C TYR A 253 3.32 -3.01 9.35
N GLY A 254 2.21 -3.54 8.91
CA GLY A 254 1.54 -3.12 7.68
C GLY A 254 0.10 -2.74 7.94
N THR A 255 -0.50 -2.06 6.98
CA THR A 255 -1.94 -1.91 6.95
C THR A 255 -2.60 -3.14 6.31
N ASP A 256 -3.93 -3.17 6.31
CA ASP A 256 -4.73 -4.19 5.63
C ASP A 256 -5.04 -3.86 4.15
N THR A 257 -4.36 -2.89 3.56
CA THR A 257 -4.43 -2.62 2.10
C THR A 257 -4.07 -3.87 1.29
N ILE A 258 -3.14 -4.68 1.80
CA ILE A 258 -2.87 -6.06 1.38
C ILE A 258 -2.94 -6.93 2.62
N GLU A 259 -4.02 -7.65 2.77
CA GLU A 259 -4.26 -8.50 3.94
C GLU A 259 -3.19 -9.59 4.09
N GLY A 260 -2.64 -9.71 5.27
CA GLY A 260 -1.59 -10.68 5.56
C GLY A 260 -1.16 -10.71 7.02
N ALA A 261 -0.14 -11.50 7.32
CA ALA A 261 0.31 -11.74 8.70
C ALA A 261 0.95 -10.52 9.39
N VAL A 262 1.21 -9.43 8.67
CA VAL A 262 1.74 -8.17 9.21
C VAL A 262 0.71 -7.05 9.22
N SER A 263 -0.53 -7.31 8.77
CA SER A 263 -1.62 -6.33 8.83
C SER A 263 -1.97 -6.07 10.29
N ALA A 264 -1.42 -4.99 10.83
CA ALA A 264 -1.54 -4.62 12.23
C ALA A 264 -2.58 -3.51 12.46
N VAL A 265 -2.97 -2.81 11.40
CA VAL A 265 -3.90 -1.68 11.45
C VAL A 265 -4.77 -1.63 10.20
N SER A 266 -6.04 -1.23 10.35
CA SER A 266 -6.99 -1.12 9.25
C SER A 266 -7.00 0.28 8.65
N VAL A 267 -7.17 0.37 7.32
CA VAL A 267 -7.42 1.62 6.60
C VAL A 267 -8.92 1.93 6.47
N ALA A 268 -9.80 1.06 6.96
CA ALA A 268 -11.24 1.25 6.87
C ALA A 268 -11.73 2.60 7.40
N PRO A 269 -11.26 3.15 8.56
CA PRO A 269 -11.71 4.43 9.04
C PRO A 269 -11.45 5.59 8.07
N VAL A 270 -10.24 5.66 7.48
CA VAL A 270 -9.90 6.73 6.53
C VAL A 270 -10.61 6.55 5.17
N LEU A 271 -10.94 5.32 4.80
CA LEU A 271 -11.77 5.06 3.62
C LEU A 271 -13.24 5.43 3.84
N ALA A 272 -13.76 5.24 5.06
CA ALA A 272 -15.12 5.61 5.41
C ALA A 272 -15.35 7.12 5.35
N GLU A 273 -14.33 7.93 5.67
CA GLU A 273 -14.38 9.39 5.56
C GLU A 273 -14.43 9.87 4.10
N ALA A 274 -13.96 9.06 3.17
CA ALA A 274 -13.90 9.36 1.74
C ALA A 274 -15.14 8.87 0.97
N LEU A 275 -16.03 8.09 1.57
CA LEU A 275 -17.26 7.57 0.96
C LEU A 275 -18.47 8.45 1.24
#